data_6e20a744ca98fb1d74a033702b3f3cc1
#
_entry.id   6e20a744ca98fb1d74a033702b3f3cc1
#
_cell.length_a   1.000
_cell.length_b   1.000
_cell.length_c   1.000
_cell.angle_alpha   90.00
_cell.angle_beta   90.00
_cell.angle_gamma   90.00
#
_symmetry.space_group_name_H-M   'P 1'
#
loop_
_entity.id
_entity.type
_entity.pdbx_description
1 polymer ?
#
loop_
_entity_poly.entity_id
_entity_poly.type
_entity_poly.pdbx_seq_one_letter_code
_entity_poly.pdbx_strand_id
1 'polypeptide(L)'
;LGDVYKRQYEYLLCYHLLSKDLRSFVEDYVPGKVSSSIFAEALLIHLARQGNIRAEELIKYQIPVKIAKEFADYTRLYEAKDTSLKEKYGKTYWFYYHFATTEPGKESKP
;
A
#
# COMPACT_ATOMS: atom_id res chain seq x y z
N LEU A 1 13.44 14.27 20.08
CA LEU A 1 12.41 13.35 20.58
C LEU A 1 11.38 13.04 19.49
N GLY A 2 10.91 14.08 18.81
CA GLY A 2 9.92 13.87 17.76
C GLY A 2 10.40 12.93 16.68
N ASP A 3 11.68 13.02 16.32
CA ASP A 3 12.22 12.17 15.26
C ASP A 3 12.25 10.71 15.67
N VAL A 4 12.53 10.44 16.96
CA VAL A 4 12.55 9.06 17.44
C VAL A 4 11.17 8.45 17.37
N TYR A 5 10.16 9.17 17.85
CA TYR A 5 8.79 8.68 17.82
C TYR A 5 8.29 8.53 16.39
N LYS A 6 8.68 9.45 15.51
CA LYS A 6 8.28 9.35 14.12
C LYS A 6 8.84 8.10 13.47
N ARG A 7 10.11 7.77 13.74
CA ARG A 7 10.71 6.57 13.19
C ARG A 7 10.03 5.31 13.71
N GLN A 8 9.73 5.29 15.01
CA GLN A 8 9.04 4.14 15.57
C GLN A 8 7.68 3.95 14.95
N TYR A 9 6.98 5.05 14.72
CA TYR A 9 5.69 5.00 14.07
C TYR A 9 5.80 4.47 12.64
N GLU A 10 6.78 4.98 11.90
CA GLU A 10 6.99 4.50 10.54
C GLU A 10 7.36 3.03 10.50
N TYR A 11 8.19 2.58 11.44
CA TYR A 11 8.53 1.17 11.53
C TYR A 11 7.30 0.31 11.78
N LEU A 12 6.43 0.77 12.67
CA LEU A 12 5.21 0.03 12.96
C LEU A 12 4.35 -0.10 11.70
N LEU A 13 4.17 1.01 10.99
CA LEU A 13 3.39 0.97 9.76
C LEU A 13 4.02 0.04 8.73
N CYS A 14 5.34 0.13 8.57
CA CYS A 14 6.04 -0.72 7.62
C CYS A 14 5.94 -2.20 8.00
N TYR A 15 5.99 -2.48 9.29
CA TYR A 15 5.84 -3.85 9.75
C TYR A 15 4.49 -4.42 9.31
N HIS A 16 3.43 -3.64 9.51
CA HIS A 16 2.10 -4.07 9.07
C HIS A 16 2.08 -4.32 7.57
N LEU A 17 2.71 -3.43 6.80
CA LEU A 17 2.69 -3.55 5.34
C LEU A 17 3.50 -4.75 4.86
N LEU A 18 4.63 -5.02 5.49
CA LEU A 18 5.44 -6.17 5.11
C LEU A 18 4.70 -7.47 5.39
N SER A 19 3.88 -7.48 6.43
CA SER A 19 3.05 -8.63 6.78
C SER A 19 1.74 -8.66 5.99
N LYS A 20 1.50 -7.67 5.16
CA LYS A 20 0.26 -7.52 4.39
C LYS A 20 -0.97 -7.39 5.31
N ASP A 21 -0.75 -6.85 6.50
CA ASP A 21 -1.82 -6.65 7.47
C ASP A 21 -2.39 -5.24 7.30
N LEU A 22 -3.21 -5.09 6.29
CA LEU A 22 -3.77 -3.77 5.98
C LEU A 22 -4.70 -3.26 7.07
N ARG A 23 -5.38 -4.17 7.75
CA ARG A 23 -6.30 -3.76 8.81
C ARG A 23 -5.55 -3.03 9.92
N SER A 24 -4.48 -3.64 10.42
CA SER A 24 -3.69 -2.99 11.47
C SER A 24 -3.02 -1.73 10.97
N PHE A 25 -2.58 -1.73 9.72
CA PHE A 25 -1.99 -0.55 9.14
C PHE A 25 -2.98 0.62 9.15
N VAL A 26 -4.20 0.39 8.71
CA VAL A 26 -5.20 1.45 8.66
C VAL A 26 -5.59 1.91 10.06
N GLU A 27 -5.70 0.97 11.00
CA GLU A 27 -6.04 1.33 12.38
C GLU A 27 -4.99 2.25 13.00
N ASP A 28 -3.73 2.05 12.65
CA ASP A 28 -2.65 2.85 13.24
C ASP A 28 -2.30 4.08 12.42
N TYR A 29 -2.77 4.16 11.19
CA TYR A 29 -2.37 5.25 10.30
C TYR A 29 -3.11 6.54 10.64
N VAL A 30 -2.34 7.62 10.84
CA VAL A 30 -2.88 8.95 11.10
C VAL A 30 -2.55 9.83 9.90
N PRO A 31 -3.55 10.24 9.11
CA PRO A 31 -3.28 11.08 7.95
C PRO A 31 -2.52 12.34 8.32
N GLY A 32 -1.49 12.64 7.55
CA GLY A 32 -0.68 13.84 7.77
C GLY A 32 0.45 13.69 8.75
N LYS A 33 0.49 12.60 9.52
CA LYS A 33 1.57 12.42 10.49
C LYS A 33 2.88 12.04 9.80
N VAL A 34 2.81 11.20 8.79
CA VAL A 34 3.96 10.88 7.95
C VAL A 34 3.49 10.88 6.50
N SER A 35 4.44 11.10 5.59
CA SER A 35 4.12 11.18 4.17
C SER A 35 5.03 10.25 3.40
N SER A 36 4.45 9.34 2.64
CA SER A 36 5.20 8.40 1.82
C SER A 36 4.27 7.83 0.76
N SER A 37 4.80 7.67 -0.44
CA SER A 37 4.01 7.08 -1.52
C SER A 37 3.60 5.66 -1.19
N ILE A 38 4.45 4.92 -0.46
CA ILE A 38 4.12 3.55 -0.09
C ILE A 38 2.87 3.50 0.78
N PHE A 39 2.74 4.43 1.71
CA PHE A 39 1.55 4.46 2.57
C PHE A 39 0.31 4.79 1.76
N ALA A 40 0.41 5.74 0.82
CA ALA A 40 -0.71 6.07 -0.05
C ALA A 40 -1.09 4.86 -0.91
N GLU A 41 -0.10 4.14 -1.41
CA GLU A 41 -0.34 2.95 -2.21
C GLU A 41 -1.10 1.89 -1.40
N ALA A 42 -0.69 1.68 -0.16
CA ALA A 42 -1.34 0.70 0.70
C ALA A 42 -2.78 1.10 1.02
N LEU A 43 -3.01 2.39 1.26
CA LEU A 43 -4.35 2.89 1.52
C LEU A 43 -5.27 2.64 0.34
N LEU A 44 -4.77 2.78 -0.88
CA LEU A 44 -5.58 2.54 -2.07
C LEU A 44 -6.00 1.08 -2.18
N ILE A 45 -5.11 0.15 -1.82
CA ILE A 45 -5.50 -1.26 -1.81
C ILE A 45 -6.60 -1.48 -0.79
N HIS A 46 -6.46 -0.89 0.39
CA HIS A 46 -7.47 -1.02 1.43
C HIS A 46 -8.82 -0.52 0.94
N LEU A 47 -8.84 0.68 0.36
CA LEU A 47 -10.08 1.26 -0.13
C LEU A 47 -10.68 0.43 -1.27
N ALA A 48 -9.84 -0.09 -2.15
CA ALA A 48 -10.32 -0.91 -3.25
C ALA A 48 -10.98 -2.19 -2.73
N ARG A 49 -10.38 -2.80 -1.73
CA ARG A 49 -10.94 -4.03 -1.16
C ARG A 49 -12.29 -3.80 -0.50
N GLN A 50 -12.53 -2.59 -0.05
CA GLN A 50 -13.81 -2.26 0.54
C GLN A 50 -14.79 -1.68 -0.48
N GLY A 51 -14.37 -1.57 -1.74
CA GLY A 51 -15.21 -0.99 -2.77
C GLY A 51 -15.49 0.47 -2.52
N ASN A 52 -14.55 1.19 -1.93
CA ASN A 52 -14.80 2.53 -1.42
C ASN A 52 -13.76 3.57 -1.88
N ILE A 53 -13.34 3.51 -3.13
CA ILE A 53 -12.44 4.54 -3.64
C ILE A 53 -13.26 5.70 -4.14
N ARG A 54 -13.48 6.68 -3.26
CA ARG A 54 -14.25 7.88 -3.55
C ARG A 54 -13.44 9.11 -3.20
N ALA A 55 -13.81 10.23 -3.81
CA ALA A 55 -13.08 11.48 -3.57
C ALA A 55 -12.97 11.80 -2.09
N GLU A 56 -14.04 11.56 -1.33
CA GLU A 56 -14.03 11.80 0.11
C GLU A 56 -12.95 11.03 0.83
N GLU A 57 -12.77 9.77 0.45
CA GLU A 57 -11.76 8.94 1.08
C GLU A 57 -10.36 9.35 0.69
N LEU A 58 -10.18 9.75 -0.57
CA LEU A 58 -8.87 10.23 -1.03
C LEU A 58 -8.47 11.49 -0.27
N ILE A 59 -9.42 12.38 -0.03
CA ILE A 59 -9.16 13.60 0.72
C ILE A 59 -8.89 13.28 2.19
N LYS A 60 -9.69 12.39 2.77
CA LYS A 60 -9.54 12.01 4.17
C LYS A 60 -8.14 11.47 4.47
N TYR A 61 -7.64 10.63 3.60
CA TYR A 61 -6.33 10.02 3.79
C TYR A 61 -5.21 10.80 3.12
N GLN A 62 -5.53 11.94 2.52
CA GLN A 62 -4.56 12.81 1.86
C GLN A 62 -3.77 12.06 0.78
N ILE A 63 -4.47 11.24 0.02
CA ILE A 63 -3.85 10.48 -1.06
C ILE A 63 -3.68 11.37 -2.29
N PRO A 64 -2.45 11.53 -2.81
CA PRO A 64 -2.24 12.34 -3.99
C PRO A 64 -3.02 11.81 -5.20
N VAL A 65 -3.59 12.73 -5.97
CA VAL A 65 -4.35 12.35 -7.16
C VAL A 65 -3.48 11.57 -8.13
N LYS A 66 -2.21 11.95 -8.25
CA LYS A 66 -1.31 11.25 -9.15
C LYS A 66 -1.22 9.77 -8.80
N ILE A 67 -1.08 9.46 -7.52
CA ILE A 67 -0.95 8.08 -7.09
C ILE A 67 -2.26 7.33 -7.30
N ALA A 68 -3.38 7.99 -7.07
CA ALA A 68 -4.68 7.36 -7.32
C ALA A 68 -4.85 7.01 -8.80
N LYS A 69 -4.39 7.88 -9.68
CA LYS A 69 -4.45 7.61 -11.13
C LYS A 69 -3.53 6.47 -11.52
N GLU A 70 -2.36 6.41 -10.91
CA GLU A 70 -1.43 5.31 -11.16
C GLU A 70 -2.02 3.99 -10.69
N PHE A 71 -2.74 4.02 -9.59
CA PHE A 71 -3.40 2.81 -9.09
C PHE A 71 -4.46 2.31 -10.07
N ALA A 72 -5.20 3.23 -10.69
CA ALA A 72 -6.19 2.85 -11.69
C ALA A 72 -5.50 2.16 -12.88
N ASP A 73 -4.36 2.69 -13.31
CA ASP A 73 -3.60 2.07 -14.40
C ASP A 73 -3.05 0.71 -13.97
N TYR A 74 -2.53 0.62 -12.75
CA TYR A 74 -2.05 -0.65 -12.22
C TYR A 74 -3.15 -1.70 -12.22
N THR A 75 -4.33 -1.33 -11.75
CA THR A 75 -5.45 -2.26 -11.66
C THR A 75 -5.85 -2.74 -13.06
N ARG A 76 -5.86 -1.84 -14.03
CA ARG A 76 -6.18 -2.20 -15.40
C ARG A 76 -5.19 -3.23 -15.95
N LEU A 77 -3.90 -2.97 -15.75
CA LEU A 77 -2.88 -3.90 -16.21
C LEU A 77 -2.94 -5.23 -15.48
N TYR A 78 -3.19 -5.16 -14.18
CA TYR A 78 -3.26 -6.36 -13.35
C TYR A 78 -4.40 -7.28 -13.82
N GLU A 79 -5.57 -6.71 -14.05
CA GLU A 79 -6.73 -7.49 -14.48
C GLU A 79 -6.55 -8.03 -15.89
N ALA A 80 -5.85 -7.30 -16.74
CA ALA A 80 -5.57 -7.74 -18.09
C ALA A 80 -4.42 -8.74 -18.15
N LYS A 81 -3.75 -8.99 -17.02
CA LYS A 81 -2.56 -9.85 -16.95
C LYS A 81 -1.49 -9.39 -17.92
N ASP A 82 -1.34 -8.06 -18.01
CA ASP A 82 -0.38 -7.46 -18.93
C ASP A 82 1.04 -7.69 -18.41
N THR A 83 1.93 -8.15 -19.29
CA THR A 83 3.29 -8.48 -18.90
C THR A 83 4.12 -7.25 -18.54
N SER A 84 3.68 -6.05 -18.90
CA SER A 84 4.39 -4.83 -18.55
C SER A 84 4.16 -4.39 -17.10
N LEU A 85 3.29 -5.08 -16.37
CA LEU A 85 2.95 -4.67 -15.01
C LEU A 85 4.18 -4.57 -14.11
N LYS A 86 5.03 -5.57 -14.13
CA LYS A 86 6.22 -5.56 -13.27
C LYS A 86 7.17 -4.45 -13.66
N GLU A 87 7.34 -4.22 -14.94
CA GLU A 87 8.23 -3.18 -15.41
C GLU A 87 7.76 -1.79 -14.98
N LYS A 88 6.46 -1.54 -15.10
CA LYS A 88 5.91 -0.23 -14.76
C LYS A 88 5.73 -0.02 -13.27
N TYR A 89 5.28 -1.04 -12.55
CA TYR A 89 4.85 -0.89 -11.16
C TYR A 89 5.48 -1.88 -10.19
N GLY A 90 6.58 -2.52 -10.60
CA GLY A 90 7.21 -3.53 -9.75
C GLY A 90 7.76 -3.02 -8.43
N LYS A 91 7.95 -1.70 -8.32
CA LYS A 91 8.49 -1.10 -7.09
C LYS A 91 7.41 -0.52 -6.19
N THR A 92 6.14 -0.67 -6.57
CA THR A 92 5.05 -0.17 -5.74
C THR A 92 4.66 -1.19 -4.69
N TYR A 93 3.97 -0.71 -3.65
CA TYR A 93 3.40 -1.62 -2.68
C TYR A 93 2.33 -2.49 -3.31
N TRP A 94 1.64 -2.00 -4.33
CA TRP A 94 0.61 -2.80 -5.02
C TRP A 94 1.19 -4.10 -5.55
N PHE A 95 2.34 -4.01 -6.19
CA PHE A 95 2.98 -5.20 -6.74
C PHE A 95 3.46 -6.12 -5.62
N TYR A 96 4.04 -5.54 -4.58
CA TYR A 96 4.45 -6.33 -3.42
C TYR A 96 3.25 -7.07 -2.81
N TYR A 97 2.15 -6.37 -2.63
CA TYR A 97 0.98 -6.93 -1.99
C TYR A 97 0.45 -8.14 -2.75
N HIS A 98 0.43 -8.07 -4.07
CA HIS A 98 -0.13 -9.15 -4.88
C HIS A 98 0.84 -10.30 -5.13
N PHE A 99 2.14 -10.05 -5.16
CA PHE A 99 3.09 -11.05 -5.63
C PHE A 99 4.12 -11.49 -4.64
N ALA A 100 4.44 -10.72 -3.59
CA ALA A 100 5.47 -11.11 -2.64
C ALA A 100 4.94 -12.14 -1.65
N THR A 101 5.82 -13.05 -1.24
CA THR A 101 5.52 -14.02 -0.20
C THR A 101 6.03 -13.48 1.12
N THR A 102 5.18 -13.46 2.14
CA THR A 102 5.52 -12.87 3.42
C THR A 102 5.78 -13.85 4.53
N GLU A 103 5.41 -15.11 4.34
CA GLU A 103 5.58 -16.12 5.38
C GLU A 103 6.78 -17.00 5.06
N PRO A 104 7.89 -16.81 5.79
CA PRO A 104 9.12 -17.53 5.47
C PRO A 104 8.96 -19.04 5.44
N GLY A 105 8.16 -19.59 6.33
CA GLY A 105 7.94 -21.02 6.36
C GLY A 105 7.31 -21.57 5.10
N LYS A 106 6.46 -20.77 4.47
CA LYS A 106 5.80 -21.20 3.25
C LYS A 106 6.73 -21.15 2.05
N GLU A 107 7.64 -20.20 2.07
CA GLU A 107 8.59 -20.06 0.95
C GLU A 107 9.50 -21.24 0.81
N SER A 108 9.85 -21.84 1.92
CA SER A 108 10.79 -22.95 1.91
C SER A 108 10.13 -24.28 1.56
N LYS A 109 8.85 -24.32 1.44
CA LYS A 109 8.17 -25.57 1.12
C LYS A 109 8.23 -25.87 -0.35
N PRO A 110 8.50 -27.11 -0.67
CA PRO A 110 8.52 -27.53 -2.07
C PRO A 110 7.16 -27.37 -2.74
#